data_7a146867732c5e320289be41a798b0fc
#
_entry.id   7a146867732c5e320289be41a798b0fc
#
_cell.length_a   1.000
_cell.length_b   1.000
_cell.length_c   1.000
_cell.angle_alpha   90.00
_cell.angle_beta   90.00
_cell.angle_gamma   90.00
#
_symmetry.space_group_name_H-M   'P 1'
#
loop_
_entity.id
_entity.type
_entity.pdbx_description
1 polymer ?
#
loop_
_entity_poly.entity_id
_entity_poly.type
_entity_poly.pdbx_seq_one_letter_code
_entity_poly.pdbx_strand_id
1 'polypeptide(L)'
;VINHGIFPIELVIMSDFPALTALILAGGQSSRMGRDKALLSFHGLSFLENICLIARDCAVQVSVITPWPERYELIIPQYCRIIKEPLPTRGPLLAFALALTFVSTDWVLLLPCDLPLLTPQIIQEWSRLLDTVPENAIALVPRCSDRWEPLCAFYHHRCLASLQTYIKQGGTSFQKWLNVSVVEELIIDNSEILFNCNTPEDLEIIINSPDVGRKKT
;
A
#
# COMPACT_ATOMS: atom_id res chain seq x y z
N VAL A 1 -16.52 33.66 -36.10
CA VAL A 1 -16.30 33.74 -34.66
C VAL A 1 -15.59 32.46 -34.28
N ILE A 2 -14.27 32.54 -34.09
CA ILE A 2 -13.41 31.41 -33.77
C ILE A 2 -13.30 31.39 -32.24
N ASN A 3 -13.87 30.34 -31.62
CA ASN A 3 -13.84 30.16 -30.18
C ASN A 3 -12.54 29.42 -29.83
N HIS A 4 -11.54 30.15 -29.31
CA HIS A 4 -10.30 29.58 -28.78
C HIS A 4 -10.60 29.02 -27.38
N GLY A 5 -10.82 27.71 -27.30
CA GLY A 5 -10.87 26.99 -26.04
C GLY A 5 -9.51 27.10 -25.34
N ILE A 6 -9.49 27.82 -24.24
CA ILE A 6 -8.35 27.86 -23.31
C ILE A 6 -8.38 26.52 -22.57
N PHE A 7 -7.48 25.62 -22.92
CA PHE A 7 -7.19 24.44 -22.10
C PHE A 7 -6.56 24.94 -20.80
N PRO A 8 -7.05 24.50 -19.63
CA PRO A 8 -6.37 24.84 -18.39
C PRO A 8 -4.96 24.25 -18.44
N ILE A 9 -3.97 25.11 -18.24
CA ILE A 9 -2.58 24.70 -17.98
C ILE A 9 -2.65 23.92 -16.67
N GLU A 10 -2.59 22.60 -16.73
CA GLU A 10 -2.31 21.78 -15.55
C GLU A 10 -0.98 22.27 -15.00
N LEU A 11 -1.06 22.88 -13.83
CA LEU A 11 0.11 23.24 -13.03
C LEU A 11 0.75 21.91 -12.64
N VAL A 12 1.74 21.48 -13.41
CA VAL A 12 2.61 20.36 -13.02
C VAL A 12 3.37 20.85 -11.80
N ILE A 13 2.79 20.64 -10.64
CA ILE A 13 3.52 20.70 -9.38
C ILE A 13 4.53 19.57 -9.51
N MET A 14 5.78 19.89 -9.83
CA MET A 14 6.88 18.96 -9.71
C MET A 14 6.92 18.56 -8.24
N SER A 15 6.35 17.40 -7.92
CA SER A 15 6.46 16.82 -6.58
C SER A 15 7.93 16.47 -6.38
N ASP A 16 8.51 16.85 -5.26
CA ASP A 16 9.86 16.48 -4.84
C ASP A 16 10.00 14.95 -4.60
N PHE A 17 9.03 14.17 -5.07
CA PHE A 17 8.93 12.74 -4.86
C PHE A 17 8.82 12.00 -6.20
N PRO A 18 9.43 10.81 -6.33
CA PRO A 18 9.26 9.98 -7.51
C PRO A 18 7.79 9.62 -7.73
N ALA A 19 7.39 9.52 -9.00
CA ALA A 19 6.04 9.11 -9.35
C ALA A 19 5.78 7.67 -8.87
N LEU A 20 4.82 7.51 -7.94
CA LEU A 20 4.43 6.24 -7.34
C LEU A 20 3.06 5.79 -7.82
N THR A 21 2.87 4.49 -8.02
CA THR A 21 1.54 3.85 -7.99
C THR A 21 1.35 3.19 -6.63
N ALA A 22 0.27 3.52 -5.93
CA ALA A 22 -0.10 2.82 -4.70
C ALA A 22 -1.02 1.63 -5.01
N LEU A 23 -0.68 0.48 -4.46
CA LEU A 23 -1.44 -0.76 -4.53
C LEU A 23 -1.93 -1.13 -3.13
N ILE A 24 -3.24 -1.12 -2.91
CA ILE A 24 -3.87 -1.41 -1.60
C ILE A 24 -4.47 -2.81 -1.64
N LEU A 25 -4.05 -3.68 -0.73
CA LEU A 25 -4.61 -5.02 -0.58
C LEU A 25 -5.82 -5.01 0.35
N ALA A 26 -6.99 -5.32 -0.18
CA ALA A 26 -8.26 -5.41 0.55
C ALA A 26 -8.96 -6.76 0.29
N GLY A 27 -8.30 -7.87 0.67
CA GLY A 27 -8.75 -9.22 0.30
C GLY A 27 -8.66 -10.28 1.40
N GLY A 28 -8.29 -9.90 2.62
CA GLY A 28 -8.18 -10.85 3.74
C GLY A 28 -9.53 -11.37 4.23
N GLN A 29 -9.63 -12.69 4.55
CA GLN A 29 -10.87 -13.28 5.06
C GLN A 29 -11.27 -12.85 6.49
N SER A 30 -10.48 -12.00 7.14
CA SER A 30 -10.74 -11.40 8.49
C SER A 30 -11.37 -12.36 9.51
N SER A 31 -11.05 -13.66 9.43
CA SER A 31 -11.70 -14.73 10.17
C SER A 31 -11.62 -14.58 11.70
N ARG A 32 -10.61 -13.88 12.20
CA ARG A 32 -10.39 -13.63 13.63
C ARG A 32 -11.24 -12.48 14.17
N MET A 33 -11.57 -11.51 13.32
CA MET A 33 -12.37 -10.34 13.69
C MET A 33 -13.88 -10.59 13.64
N GLY A 34 -14.34 -11.70 13.01
CA GLY A 34 -15.76 -11.93 12.75
C GLY A 34 -16.43 -10.87 11.88
N ARG A 35 -15.69 -9.83 11.46
CA ARG A 35 -16.10 -8.72 10.60
C ARG A 35 -15.01 -8.43 9.59
N ASP A 36 -15.39 -7.81 8.47
CA ASP A 36 -14.44 -7.36 7.46
C ASP A 36 -13.61 -6.19 8.00
N LYS A 37 -12.29 -6.38 8.13
CA LYS A 37 -11.37 -5.36 8.65
C LYS A 37 -11.37 -4.07 7.85
N ALA A 38 -11.48 -4.19 6.53
CA ALA A 38 -11.49 -3.05 5.64
C ALA A 38 -12.63 -2.07 5.94
N LEU A 39 -13.73 -2.58 6.55
CA LEU A 39 -14.91 -1.83 6.91
C LEU A 39 -14.94 -1.33 8.37
N LEU A 40 -13.92 -1.65 9.18
CA LEU A 40 -13.84 -1.14 10.56
C LEU A 40 -13.66 0.37 10.56
N SER A 41 -14.45 1.06 11.39
CA SER A 41 -14.40 2.51 11.50
C SER A 41 -13.35 2.96 12.51
N PHE A 42 -12.53 3.91 12.09
CA PHE A 42 -11.54 4.61 12.90
C PHE A 42 -11.59 6.10 12.58
N HIS A 43 -11.84 6.95 13.57
CA HIS A 43 -12.02 8.40 13.38
C HIS A 43 -13.06 8.79 12.31
N GLY A 44 -14.13 8.02 12.18
CA GLY A 44 -15.24 8.32 11.27
C GLY A 44 -15.07 7.83 9.83
N LEU A 45 -13.94 7.22 9.50
CA LEU A 45 -13.66 6.58 8.21
C LEU A 45 -13.46 5.08 8.40
N SER A 46 -13.77 4.28 7.38
CA SER A 46 -13.33 2.89 7.36
C SER A 46 -11.80 2.82 7.17
N PHE A 47 -11.19 1.71 7.58
CA PHE A 47 -9.76 1.50 7.35
C PHE A 47 -9.39 1.60 5.87
N LEU A 48 -10.26 1.07 4.99
CA LEU A 48 -10.04 1.15 3.55
C LEU A 48 -10.12 2.59 3.02
N GLU A 49 -11.11 3.38 3.47
CA GLU A 49 -11.18 4.81 3.10
C GLU A 49 -9.95 5.57 3.58
N ASN A 50 -9.54 5.35 4.84
CA ASN A 50 -8.38 6.02 5.40
C ASN A 50 -7.10 5.73 4.61
N ILE A 51 -6.82 4.46 4.30
CA ILE A 51 -5.61 4.12 3.54
C ILE A 51 -5.66 4.62 2.10
N CYS A 52 -6.86 4.68 1.48
CA CYS A 52 -7.03 5.30 0.16
C CYS A 52 -6.70 6.80 0.18
N LEU A 53 -7.11 7.53 1.23
CA LEU A 53 -6.79 8.94 1.39
C LEU A 53 -5.27 9.14 1.59
N ILE A 54 -4.64 8.34 2.43
CA ILE A 54 -3.18 8.36 2.64
C ILE A 54 -2.46 8.10 1.31
N ALA A 55 -2.87 7.08 0.56
CA ALA A 55 -2.27 6.72 -0.72
C ALA A 55 -2.41 7.82 -1.78
N ARG A 56 -3.56 8.52 -1.83
CA ARG A 56 -3.80 9.64 -2.74
C ARG A 56 -2.79 10.78 -2.54
N ASP A 57 -2.45 11.06 -1.28
CA ASP A 57 -1.54 12.17 -0.95
C ASP A 57 -0.05 11.80 -1.21
N CYS A 58 0.23 10.55 -1.57
CA CYS A 58 1.58 10.03 -1.78
C CYS A 58 1.83 9.46 -3.19
N ALA A 59 0.79 9.20 -3.98
CA ALA A 59 0.90 8.49 -5.25
C ALA A 59 0.10 9.16 -6.36
N VAL A 60 0.61 9.08 -7.60
CA VAL A 60 -0.09 9.61 -8.79
C VAL A 60 -1.24 8.73 -9.24
N GLN A 61 -1.22 7.46 -8.84
CA GLN A 61 -2.28 6.49 -9.13
C GLN A 61 -2.52 5.59 -7.91
N VAL A 62 -3.78 5.33 -7.58
CA VAL A 62 -4.17 4.44 -6.48
C VAL A 62 -5.04 3.32 -7.02
N SER A 63 -4.70 2.07 -6.67
CA SER A 63 -5.49 0.89 -7.02
C SER A 63 -5.78 0.03 -5.79
N VAL A 64 -7.01 -0.42 -5.65
CA VAL A 64 -7.43 -1.36 -4.60
C VAL A 64 -7.58 -2.74 -5.22
N ILE A 65 -6.86 -3.72 -4.66
CA ILE A 65 -6.91 -5.12 -5.10
C ILE A 65 -7.81 -5.89 -4.15
N THR A 66 -8.86 -6.48 -4.68
CA THR A 66 -9.83 -7.23 -3.88
C THR A 66 -10.51 -8.34 -4.71
N PRO A 67 -10.83 -9.49 -4.10
CA PRO A 67 -11.65 -10.50 -4.74
C PRO A 67 -13.15 -10.17 -4.71
N TRP A 68 -13.55 -9.16 -3.91
CA TRP A 68 -14.96 -8.77 -3.69
C TRP A 68 -15.21 -7.28 -3.97
N PRO A 69 -15.08 -6.81 -5.22
CA PRO A 69 -15.31 -5.40 -5.56
C PRO A 69 -16.67 -4.87 -5.07
N GLU A 70 -17.70 -5.68 -5.18
CA GLU A 70 -19.08 -5.37 -4.78
C GLU A 70 -19.27 -5.02 -3.29
N ARG A 71 -18.31 -5.44 -2.42
CA ARG A 71 -18.36 -5.09 -1.00
C ARG A 71 -17.85 -3.68 -0.71
N TYR A 72 -17.03 -3.15 -1.60
CA TYR A 72 -16.25 -1.94 -1.35
C TYR A 72 -16.53 -0.82 -2.35
N GLU A 73 -17.27 -1.07 -3.43
CA GLU A 73 -17.51 -0.08 -4.49
C GLU A 73 -18.17 1.22 -4.00
N LEU A 74 -18.96 1.15 -2.92
CA LEU A 74 -19.62 2.31 -2.34
C LEU A 74 -18.72 3.13 -1.39
N ILE A 75 -17.62 2.54 -0.91
CA ILE A 75 -16.68 3.18 0.03
C ILE A 75 -15.34 3.50 -0.60
N ILE A 76 -14.93 2.80 -1.66
CA ILE A 76 -13.71 3.12 -2.40
C ILE A 76 -13.91 4.45 -3.13
N PRO A 77 -13.06 5.46 -2.87
CA PRO A 77 -13.15 6.74 -3.56
C PRO A 77 -13.03 6.59 -5.08
N GLN A 78 -13.75 7.44 -5.84
CA GLN A 78 -13.82 7.37 -7.31
C GLN A 78 -12.47 7.54 -8.02
N TYR A 79 -11.47 8.15 -7.37
CA TYR A 79 -10.12 8.27 -7.91
C TYR A 79 -9.32 6.96 -7.84
N CYS A 80 -9.78 5.97 -7.06
CA CYS A 80 -9.14 4.68 -6.95
C CYS A 80 -9.64 3.74 -8.05
N ARG A 81 -8.71 3.06 -8.71
CA ARG A 81 -9.02 1.94 -9.60
C ARG A 81 -9.25 0.67 -8.78
N ILE A 82 -10.23 -0.13 -9.14
CA ILE A 82 -10.43 -1.45 -8.53
C ILE A 82 -9.83 -2.51 -9.46
N ILE A 83 -8.97 -3.37 -8.91
CA ILE A 83 -8.41 -4.55 -9.58
C ILE A 83 -9.01 -5.78 -8.91
N LYS A 84 -9.81 -6.54 -9.67
CA LYS A 84 -10.44 -7.76 -9.16
C LYS A 84 -9.43 -8.91 -9.11
N GLU A 85 -9.20 -9.44 -7.89
CA GLU A 85 -8.42 -10.66 -7.69
C GLU A 85 -9.28 -11.89 -8.03
N PRO A 86 -8.78 -12.87 -8.77
CA PRO A 86 -9.49 -14.13 -9.04
C PRO A 86 -9.71 -14.94 -7.75
N LEU A 87 -10.87 -15.61 -7.67
CA LEU A 87 -11.14 -16.59 -6.62
C LEU A 87 -10.79 -18.01 -7.08
N PRO A 88 -10.34 -18.89 -6.15
CA PRO A 88 -10.02 -18.62 -4.74
C PRO A 88 -8.77 -17.77 -4.61
N THR A 89 -8.73 -16.92 -3.56
CA THR A 89 -7.54 -16.10 -3.28
C THR A 89 -6.34 -16.98 -2.97
N ARG A 90 -5.18 -16.63 -3.54
CA ARG A 90 -3.94 -17.40 -3.39
C ARG A 90 -2.89 -16.69 -2.54
N GLY A 91 -3.33 -15.68 -1.80
CA GLY A 91 -2.52 -14.89 -0.88
C GLY A 91 -1.95 -13.60 -1.47
N PRO A 92 -1.40 -12.73 -0.61
CA PRO A 92 -1.03 -11.36 -0.96
C PRO A 92 0.05 -11.27 -2.04
N LEU A 93 0.98 -12.25 -2.11
CA LEU A 93 2.03 -12.24 -3.11
C LEU A 93 1.49 -12.37 -4.54
N LEU A 94 0.48 -13.22 -4.74
CA LEU A 94 -0.12 -13.43 -6.05
C LEU A 94 -1.03 -12.25 -6.44
N ALA A 95 -1.75 -11.70 -5.48
CA ALA A 95 -2.53 -10.48 -5.67
C ALA A 95 -1.63 -9.30 -6.10
N PHE A 96 -0.48 -9.15 -5.44
CA PHE A 96 0.53 -8.15 -5.80
C PHE A 96 1.09 -8.38 -7.20
N ALA A 97 1.49 -9.62 -7.54
CA ALA A 97 2.00 -9.95 -8.87
C ALA A 97 0.98 -9.65 -9.99
N LEU A 98 -0.30 -9.92 -9.75
CA LEU A 98 -1.37 -9.55 -10.66
C LEU A 98 -1.45 -8.03 -10.82
N ALA A 99 -1.48 -7.29 -9.70
CA ALA A 99 -1.65 -5.85 -9.73
C ALA A 99 -0.48 -5.14 -10.41
N LEU A 100 0.74 -5.62 -10.26
CA LEU A 100 1.93 -5.10 -10.93
C LEU A 100 1.80 -5.10 -12.46
N THR A 101 1.02 -6.00 -13.06
CA THR A 101 0.82 -6.02 -14.52
C THR A 101 0.04 -4.82 -15.04
N PHE A 102 -0.59 -4.03 -14.16
CA PHE A 102 -1.36 -2.83 -14.49
C PHE A 102 -0.65 -1.53 -14.12
N VAL A 103 0.58 -1.61 -13.61
CA VAL A 103 1.38 -0.47 -13.17
C VAL A 103 2.27 0.03 -14.31
N SER A 104 2.41 1.35 -14.42
CA SER A 104 3.28 2.02 -15.40
C SER A 104 4.40 2.85 -14.78
N THR A 105 4.37 3.09 -13.47
CA THR A 105 5.42 3.80 -12.75
C THR A 105 6.58 2.88 -12.41
N ASP A 106 7.78 3.45 -12.26
CA ASP A 106 8.96 2.67 -11.86
C ASP A 106 8.85 2.13 -10.44
N TRP A 107 8.27 2.92 -9.53
CA TRP A 107 8.09 2.54 -8.15
C TRP A 107 6.62 2.33 -7.79
N VAL A 108 6.40 1.37 -6.93
CA VAL A 108 5.09 0.94 -6.41
C VAL A 108 5.14 0.94 -4.90
N LEU A 109 4.18 1.60 -4.27
CA LEU A 109 3.91 1.51 -2.85
C LEU A 109 2.85 0.45 -2.61
N LEU A 110 3.22 -0.64 -1.93
CA LEU A 110 2.26 -1.66 -1.49
C LEU A 110 1.79 -1.36 -0.08
N LEU A 111 0.47 -1.37 0.14
CA LEU A 111 -0.16 -1.06 1.42
C LEU A 111 -1.22 -2.12 1.78
N PRO A 112 -1.28 -2.56 3.05
CA PRO A 112 -2.44 -3.27 3.57
C PRO A 112 -3.49 -2.25 4.03
N CYS A 113 -4.73 -2.66 4.24
CA CYS A 113 -5.79 -1.75 4.70
C CYS A 113 -5.82 -1.56 6.23
N ASP A 114 -5.03 -2.29 7.00
CA ASP A 114 -5.13 -2.41 8.46
C ASP A 114 -3.98 -1.76 9.25
N LEU A 115 -3.40 -0.67 8.71
CA LEU A 115 -2.37 0.15 9.35
C LEU A 115 -2.93 1.54 9.75
N PRO A 116 -3.68 1.63 10.84
CA PRO A 116 -4.38 2.87 11.21
C PRO A 116 -3.46 4.01 11.68
N LEU A 117 -2.21 3.72 12.06
CA LEU A 117 -1.24 4.70 12.53
C LEU A 117 -0.36 5.28 11.41
N LEU A 118 -0.49 4.75 10.20
CA LEU A 118 0.26 5.25 9.04
C LEU A 118 -0.26 6.63 8.64
N THR A 119 0.64 7.53 8.22
CA THR A 119 0.29 8.87 7.75
C THR A 119 0.95 9.18 6.40
N PRO A 120 0.41 10.14 5.62
CA PRO A 120 1.03 10.55 4.38
C PRO A 120 2.47 11.05 4.57
N GLN A 121 2.73 11.78 5.65
CA GLN A 121 4.04 12.36 5.96
C GLN A 121 5.12 11.29 6.08
N ILE A 122 4.81 10.20 6.79
CA ILE A 122 5.72 9.07 6.95
C ILE A 122 6.06 8.44 5.60
N ILE A 123 5.04 8.18 4.76
CA ILE A 123 5.25 7.61 3.42
C ILE A 123 6.08 8.56 2.55
N GLN A 124 5.81 9.87 2.61
CA GLN A 124 6.56 10.88 1.87
C GLN A 124 8.02 10.97 2.32
N GLU A 125 8.30 10.86 3.63
CA GLU A 125 9.67 10.77 4.14
C GLU A 125 10.39 9.53 3.62
N TRP A 126 9.74 8.38 3.66
CA TRP A 126 10.31 7.13 3.14
C TRP A 126 10.52 7.16 1.64
N SER A 127 9.62 7.78 0.88
CA SER A 127 9.73 7.85 -0.58
C SER A 127 10.94 8.66 -1.06
N ARG A 128 11.43 9.62 -0.27
CA ARG A 128 12.68 10.34 -0.59
C ARG A 128 13.91 9.44 -0.61
N LEU A 129 13.87 8.31 0.07
CA LEU A 129 14.96 7.34 0.07
C LEU A 129 15.05 6.54 -1.23
N LEU A 130 14.01 6.54 -2.07
CA LEU A 130 13.97 5.76 -3.30
C LEU A 130 15.09 6.13 -4.28
N ASP A 131 15.52 7.40 -4.29
CA ASP A 131 16.63 7.87 -5.13
C ASP A 131 17.99 7.33 -4.66
N THR A 132 18.07 6.83 -3.42
CA THR A 132 19.30 6.27 -2.83
C THR A 132 19.35 4.74 -2.92
N VAL A 133 18.26 4.11 -3.34
CA VAL A 133 18.18 2.65 -3.44
C VAL A 133 19.10 2.16 -4.58
N PRO A 134 19.97 1.17 -4.33
CA PRO A 134 20.86 0.63 -5.36
C PRO A 134 20.10 0.17 -6.61
N GLU A 135 20.66 0.40 -7.80
CA GLU A 135 20.01 0.05 -9.08
C GLU A 135 19.68 -1.44 -9.22
N ASN A 136 20.41 -2.32 -8.56
CA ASN A 136 20.14 -3.76 -8.56
C ASN A 136 19.13 -4.21 -7.51
N ALA A 137 18.76 -3.35 -6.57
CA ALA A 137 17.73 -3.66 -5.59
C ALA A 137 16.31 -3.59 -6.21
N ILE A 138 15.47 -4.52 -5.84
CA ILE A 138 14.09 -4.62 -6.35
C ILE A 138 13.06 -4.00 -5.43
N ALA A 139 13.43 -3.68 -4.21
CA ALA A 139 12.52 -3.15 -3.20
C ALA A 139 13.27 -2.40 -2.10
N LEU A 140 12.55 -1.50 -1.43
CA LEU A 140 12.89 -0.86 -0.17
C LEU A 140 11.84 -1.29 0.85
N VAL A 141 12.21 -2.12 1.84
CA VAL A 141 11.27 -2.85 2.70
C VAL A 141 11.64 -2.67 4.16
N PRO A 142 10.69 -2.29 5.06
CA PRO A 142 10.94 -2.27 6.48
C PRO A 142 11.25 -3.66 7.01
N ARG A 143 12.07 -3.70 8.06
CA ARG A 143 12.39 -4.92 8.76
C ARG A 143 12.15 -4.75 10.26
N CYS A 144 11.30 -5.61 10.82
CA CYS A 144 11.05 -5.66 12.24
C CYS A 144 11.67 -6.94 12.82
N SER A 145 12.64 -6.77 13.72
CA SER A 145 13.49 -7.86 14.20
C SER A 145 14.17 -8.56 13.00
N ASP A 146 13.92 -9.85 12.80
CA ASP A 146 14.51 -10.62 11.70
C ASP A 146 13.54 -10.87 10.52
N ARG A 147 12.42 -10.14 10.46
CA ARG A 147 11.38 -10.35 9.44
C ARG A 147 11.13 -9.10 8.62
N TRP A 148 10.98 -9.28 7.32
CA TRP A 148 10.50 -8.24 6.44
C TRP A 148 9.05 -7.89 6.70
N GLU A 149 8.68 -6.60 6.53
CA GLU A 149 7.29 -6.11 6.54
C GLU A 149 6.84 -5.81 5.09
N PRO A 150 6.56 -6.86 4.30
CA PRO A 150 6.45 -6.75 2.85
C PRO A 150 5.19 -6.03 2.38
N LEU A 151 4.17 -5.88 3.24
CA LEU A 151 2.88 -5.31 2.82
C LEU A 151 2.81 -3.80 3.00
N CYS A 152 3.80 -3.17 3.69
CA CYS A 152 3.98 -1.73 3.75
C CYS A 152 5.39 -1.39 3.25
N ALA A 153 5.58 -1.38 1.93
CA ALA A 153 6.91 -1.32 1.33
C ALA A 153 6.88 -0.76 -0.09
N PHE A 154 8.04 -0.35 -0.58
CA PHE A 154 8.22 0.10 -1.95
C PHE A 154 8.87 -1.00 -2.80
N TYR A 155 8.33 -1.21 -3.99
CA TYR A 155 8.82 -2.18 -4.95
C TYR A 155 9.11 -1.49 -6.28
N HIS A 156 10.29 -1.72 -6.85
CA HIS A 156 10.56 -1.25 -8.20
C HIS A 156 9.88 -2.21 -9.19
N HIS A 157 9.23 -1.68 -10.23
CA HIS A 157 8.49 -2.46 -11.24
C HIS A 157 9.33 -3.59 -11.86
N ARG A 158 10.66 -3.42 -11.92
CA ARG A 158 11.60 -4.48 -12.38
C ARG A 158 11.48 -5.80 -11.60
N CYS A 159 10.92 -5.78 -10.39
CA CYS A 159 10.71 -6.98 -9.57
C CYS A 159 9.73 -7.98 -10.20
N LEU A 160 8.87 -7.53 -11.13
CA LEU A 160 7.81 -8.36 -11.73
C LEU A 160 8.36 -9.64 -12.38
N ALA A 161 9.47 -9.56 -13.11
CA ALA A 161 10.04 -10.71 -13.79
C ALA A 161 10.54 -11.79 -12.80
N SER A 162 11.27 -11.37 -11.74
CA SER A 162 11.75 -12.27 -10.68
C SER A 162 10.58 -12.86 -9.87
N LEU A 163 9.59 -12.04 -9.56
CA LEU A 163 8.38 -12.45 -8.84
C LEU A 163 7.59 -13.51 -9.63
N GLN A 164 7.38 -13.29 -10.93
CA GLN A 164 6.70 -14.27 -11.79
C GLN A 164 7.47 -15.57 -11.89
N THR A 165 8.81 -15.52 -11.96
CA THR A 165 9.65 -16.71 -11.95
C THR A 165 9.51 -17.49 -10.65
N TYR A 166 9.57 -16.79 -9.50
CA TYR A 166 9.38 -17.38 -8.19
C TYR A 166 8.00 -18.06 -8.04
N ILE A 167 6.94 -17.41 -8.51
CA ILE A 167 5.57 -17.96 -8.48
C ILE A 167 5.46 -19.19 -9.39
N LYS A 168 6.04 -19.18 -10.59
CA LYS A 168 6.05 -20.35 -11.52
C LYS A 168 6.74 -21.56 -10.89
N GLN A 169 7.70 -21.36 -10.01
CA GLN A 169 8.38 -22.40 -9.24
C GLN A 169 7.59 -22.85 -7.99
N GLY A 170 6.36 -22.39 -7.82
CA GLY A 170 5.48 -22.73 -6.69
C GLY A 170 5.66 -21.86 -5.46
N GLY A 171 6.41 -20.77 -5.57
CA GLY A 171 6.58 -19.82 -4.48
C GLY A 171 5.30 -19.03 -4.16
N THR A 172 5.00 -18.87 -2.85
CA THR A 172 3.79 -18.15 -2.37
C THR A 172 4.09 -17.19 -1.22
N SER A 173 5.34 -17.15 -0.73
CA SER A 173 5.73 -16.39 0.45
C SER A 173 6.55 -15.16 0.10
N PHE A 174 6.08 -13.95 0.49
CA PHE A 174 6.87 -12.73 0.40
C PHE A 174 8.22 -12.86 1.11
N GLN A 175 8.23 -13.37 2.36
CA GLN A 175 9.46 -13.51 3.15
C GLN A 175 10.52 -14.31 2.40
N LYS A 176 10.12 -15.48 1.86
CA LYS A 176 11.06 -16.34 1.13
C LYS A 176 11.53 -15.70 -0.18
N TRP A 177 10.66 -14.99 -0.88
CA TRP A 177 11.02 -14.28 -2.11
C TRP A 177 12.00 -13.13 -1.84
N LEU A 178 11.72 -12.31 -0.83
CA LEU A 178 12.61 -11.20 -0.43
C LEU A 178 13.97 -11.69 0.04
N ASN A 179 14.02 -12.80 0.80
CA ASN A 179 15.28 -13.37 1.30
C ASN A 179 16.23 -13.88 0.19
N VAL A 180 15.71 -14.14 -1.02
CA VAL A 180 16.54 -14.55 -2.18
C VAL A 180 16.71 -13.44 -3.20
N SER A 181 16.21 -12.25 -2.91
CA SER A 181 16.26 -11.06 -3.78
C SER A 181 17.23 -10.02 -3.21
N VAL A 182 17.67 -9.09 -4.06
CA VAL A 182 18.41 -7.91 -3.60
C VAL A 182 17.39 -6.89 -3.11
N VAL A 183 17.35 -6.65 -1.82
CA VAL A 183 16.40 -5.77 -1.13
C VAL A 183 17.17 -4.78 -0.27
N GLU A 184 16.81 -3.51 -0.36
CA GLU A 184 17.30 -2.47 0.54
C GLU A 184 16.41 -2.42 1.78
N GLU A 185 17.01 -2.30 2.95
CA GLU A 185 16.28 -2.21 4.22
C GLU A 185 15.82 -0.78 4.48
N LEU A 186 14.52 -0.58 4.65
CA LEU A 186 13.96 0.67 5.15
C LEU A 186 14.05 0.70 6.66
N ILE A 187 14.95 1.53 7.19
CA ILE A 187 15.10 1.74 8.63
C ILE A 187 13.95 2.62 9.12
N ILE A 188 13.20 2.14 10.10
CA ILE A 188 12.09 2.85 10.73
C ILE A 188 12.40 3.10 12.21
N ASP A 189 12.28 4.35 12.65
CA ASP A 189 12.57 4.74 14.04
C ASP A 189 11.48 4.26 15.02
N ASN A 190 10.23 4.18 14.55
CA ASN A 190 9.10 3.75 15.35
C ASN A 190 8.35 2.61 14.65
N SER A 191 8.51 1.38 15.14
CA SER A 191 7.83 0.20 14.60
C SER A 191 6.32 0.17 14.87
N GLU A 192 5.80 0.99 15.81
CA GLU A 192 4.35 1.08 16.08
C GLU A 192 3.56 1.58 14.87
N ILE A 193 4.21 2.33 13.97
CA ILE A 193 3.60 2.79 12.70
C ILE A 193 3.08 1.61 11.87
N LEU A 194 3.75 0.45 11.96
CA LEU A 194 3.39 -0.77 11.25
C LEU A 194 2.50 -1.70 12.10
N PHE A 195 1.90 -1.18 13.16
CA PHE A 195 0.97 -1.95 13.99
C PHE A 195 -0.27 -2.32 13.18
N ASN A 196 -0.44 -3.64 12.96
CA ASN A 196 -1.60 -4.18 12.26
C ASN A 196 -2.78 -4.35 13.23
N CYS A 197 -3.88 -3.69 12.99
CA CYS A 197 -5.12 -3.87 13.73
C CYS A 197 -5.81 -5.16 13.28
N ASN A 198 -5.62 -6.25 14.04
CA ASN A 198 -6.05 -7.60 13.69
C ASN A 198 -7.22 -8.11 14.55
N THR A 199 -7.47 -7.50 15.69
CA THR A 199 -8.48 -7.90 16.66
C THR A 199 -9.28 -6.68 17.17
N PRO A 200 -10.49 -6.86 17.76
CA PRO A 200 -11.21 -5.77 18.42
C PRO A 200 -10.38 -5.11 19.53
N GLU A 201 -9.58 -5.90 20.26
CA GLU A 201 -8.69 -5.42 21.30
C GLU A 201 -7.59 -4.51 20.74
N ASP A 202 -7.04 -4.83 19.57
CA ASP A 202 -6.08 -3.96 18.87
C ASP A 202 -6.71 -2.59 18.56
N LEU A 203 -7.97 -2.58 18.13
CA LEU A 203 -8.71 -1.35 17.85
C LEU A 203 -8.92 -0.51 19.12
N GLU A 204 -9.24 -1.14 20.24
CA GLU A 204 -9.39 -0.45 21.54
C GLU A 204 -8.06 0.15 22.01
N ILE A 205 -6.93 -0.55 21.81
CA ILE A 205 -5.60 -0.05 22.13
C ILE A 205 -5.32 1.23 21.33
N ILE A 206 -5.60 1.25 20.04
CA ILE A 206 -5.34 2.40 19.16
C ILE A 206 -6.25 3.59 19.56
N ILE A 207 -7.54 3.35 19.81
CA ILE A 207 -8.49 4.41 20.17
C ILE A 207 -8.11 5.05 21.50
N ASN A 208 -7.60 4.28 22.46
CA ASN A 208 -7.24 4.73 23.80
C ASN A 208 -5.80 5.24 23.91
N SER A 209 -4.99 5.15 22.85
CA SER A 209 -3.61 5.65 22.85
C SER A 209 -3.57 7.17 22.83
N PRO A 210 -2.93 7.84 23.81
CA PRO A 210 -2.99 9.32 23.97
C PRO A 210 -2.32 10.11 22.83
N ASP A 211 -1.49 9.47 22.00
CA ASP A 211 -0.73 10.12 20.91
C ASP A 211 -1.39 9.96 19.52
N VAL A 212 -2.48 9.21 19.41
CA VAL A 212 -3.18 8.96 18.14
C VAL A 212 -4.24 10.05 17.94
N GLY A 213 -3.88 11.10 17.20
CA GLY A 213 -4.86 12.11 16.76
C GLY A 213 -4.61 13.55 17.23
N ARG A 214 -3.57 13.84 17.97
CA ARG A 214 -3.19 15.23 18.24
C ARG A 214 -2.41 15.81 17.06
N LYS A 215 -3.14 16.44 16.12
CA LYS A 215 -2.54 17.48 15.28
C LYS A 215 -1.94 18.50 16.23
N LYS A 216 -0.62 18.63 16.27
CA LYS A 216 0.00 19.85 16.77
C LYS A 216 -0.45 20.97 15.81
N THR A 217 -1.38 21.79 16.29
CA THR A 217 -1.74 23.07 15.69
C THR A 217 -0.54 24.00 15.65
#